data_75483bc9306fe16cf1cb4a2bfa302577
#
_entry.id   75483bc9306fe16cf1cb4a2bfa302577
#
_cell.length_a   1.000
_cell.length_b   1.000
_cell.length_c   1.000
_cell.angle_alpha   90.00
_cell.angle_beta   90.00
_cell.angle_gamma   90.00
#
_symmetry.space_group_name_H-M   'P 1'
#
loop_
_entity.id
_entity.type
_entity.pdbx_description
1 polymer ?
#
loop_
_entity_poly.entity_id
_entity_poly.type
_entity_poly.pdbx_seq_one_letter_code
_entity_poly.pdbx_strand_id
1 'polypeptide(L)'
;TFRRSAFGLMPDANFKKVYEFEPAINGLKLGISDLTYQAASNSLIALTSFEGTGAEQTRQMASFLWILPMHRLDDNTTPMPVMADGEPLQIPYKGEGIIMLDNRTIFILHDEDRKESYVDLGDQTITKKPNQAVFSIVKLR
;
A
#
# COMPACT_ATOMS: atom_id res chain seq x y z
N THR A 1 12.19 8.30 -17.75
CA THR A 1 13.53 8.92 -17.99
C THR A 1 13.52 10.36 -17.49
N PHE A 2 14.62 10.83 -16.91
CA PHE A 2 14.78 12.20 -16.46
C PHE A 2 15.88 12.89 -17.26
N ARG A 3 15.68 14.15 -17.60
CA ARG A 3 16.72 15.00 -18.19
C ARG A 3 17.35 15.89 -17.12
N ARG A 4 18.65 16.06 -17.20
CA ARG A 4 19.36 17.03 -16.37
C ARG A 4 19.14 18.44 -16.98
N SER A 5 18.65 19.35 -16.18
CA SER A 5 18.47 20.76 -16.57
C SER A 5 19.20 21.68 -15.60
N ALA A 6 19.26 22.97 -15.92
CA ALA A 6 19.81 24.00 -15.00
C ALA A 6 19.03 24.10 -13.68
N PHE A 7 17.81 23.57 -13.64
CA PHE A 7 16.93 23.56 -12.46
C PHE A 7 16.88 22.19 -11.75
N GLY A 8 17.75 21.25 -12.12
CA GLY A 8 17.79 19.90 -11.54
C GLY A 8 17.32 18.82 -12.50
N LEU A 9 16.78 17.73 -11.94
CA LEU A 9 16.21 16.63 -12.73
C LEU A 9 14.76 16.96 -13.09
N MET A 10 14.47 16.99 -14.40
CA MET A 10 13.11 17.15 -14.90
C MET A 10 12.63 15.87 -15.58
N PRO A 11 11.35 15.51 -15.44
CA PRO A 11 10.78 14.37 -16.17
C PRO A 11 10.96 14.59 -17.68
N ASP A 12 11.26 13.50 -18.41
CA ASP A 12 11.21 13.54 -19.87
C ASP A 12 9.75 13.71 -20.30
N ALA A 13 9.49 14.57 -21.29
CA ALA A 13 8.14 14.84 -21.79
C ALA A 13 7.47 13.59 -22.43
N ASN A 14 8.22 12.54 -22.71
CA ASN A 14 7.71 11.31 -23.30
C ASN A 14 7.33 10.27 -22.22
N PHE A 15 6.33 10.60 -21.39
CA PHE A 15 5.73 9.60 -20.51
C PHE A 15 5.02 8.53 -21.35
N LYS A 16 5.45 7.28 -21.23
CA LYS A 16 4.76 6.13 -21.79
C LYS A 16 4.08 5.39 -20.65
N LYS A 17 2.79 5.10 -20.78
CA LYS A 17 2.10 4.14 -19.91
C LYS A 17 2.80 2.78 -20.08
N VAL A 18 3.38 2.27 -19.02
CA VAL A 18 4.13 1.01 -19.02
C VAL A 18 3.24 -0.12 -18.51
N TYR A 19 2.38 0.16 -17.54
CA TYR A 19 1.60 -0.86 -16.87
C TYR A 19 0.28 -0.29 -16.32
N GLU A 20 -0.77 -1.08 -16.36
CA GLU A 20 -2.07 -0.76 -15.77
C GLU A 20 -2.42 -1.82 -14.73
N PHE A 21 -2.67 -1.39 -13.52
CA PHE A 21 -2.99 -2.23 -12.40
C PHE A 21 -4.33 -1.81 -11.80
N GLU A 22 -5.31 -2.71 -11.85
CA GLU A 22 -6.62 -2.54 -11.23
C GLU A 22 -6.75 -3.56 -10.08
N PRO A 23 -6.29 -3.20 -8.86
CA PRO A 23 -6.37 -4.12 -7.73
C PRO A 23 -7.81 -4.37 -7.32
N ALA A 24 -8.13 -5.65 -7.07
CA ALA A 24 -9.43 -6.04 -6.54
C ALA A 24 -9.30 -7.27 -5.63
N ILE A 25 -10.00 -7.26 -4.51
CA ILE A 25 -10.12 -8.40 -3.58
C ILE A 25 -11.59 -8.74 -3.43
N ASN A 26 -11.95 -10.00 -3.69
CA ASN A 26 -13.32 -10.49 -3.59
C ASN A 26 -14.34 -9.63 -4.38
N GLY A 27 -13.94 -9.13 -5.56
CA GLY A 27 -14.76 -8.27 -6.39
C GLY A 27 -14.82 -6.80 -5.98
N LEU A 28 -14.20 -6.42 -4.86
CA LEU A 28 -14.09 -5.03 -4.42
C LEU A 28 -12.87 -4.37 -5.07
N LYS A 29 -13.10 -3.29 -5.80
CA LYS A 29 -12.02 -2.47 -6.36
C LYS A 29 -11.32 -1.68 -5.25
N LEU A 30 -10.00 -1.63 -5.35
CA LEU A 30 -9.14 -0.94 -4.39
C LEU A 30 -8.46 0.26 -5.07
N GLY A 31 -8.21 1.31 -4.30
CA GLY A 31 -7.36 2.42 -4.73
C GLY A 31 -5.88 2.14 -4.42
N ILE A 32 -4.97 2.59 -5.26
CA ILE A 32 -3.54 2.56 -4.97
C ILE A 32 -3.23 3.77 -4.08
N SER A 33 -2.73 3.52 -2.87
CA SER A 33 -2.32 4.56 -1.93
C SER A 33 -0.86 4.97 -2.13
N ASP A 34 0.04 3.99 -2.25
CA ASP A 34 1.47 4.26 -2.38
C ASP A 34 2.22 3.07 -2.98
N LEU A 35 3.48 3.32 -3.40
CA LEU A 35 4.37 2.34 -4.00
C LEU A 35 5.76 2.45 -3.40
N THR A 36 6.37 1.32 -3.07
CA THR A 36 7.80 1.26 -2.69
C THR A 36 8.54 0.22 -3.52
N TYR A 37 9.86 0.40 -3.67
CA TYR A 37 10.69 -0.54 -4.42
C TYR A 37 11.49 -1.44 -3.48
N GLN A 38 11.38 -2.76 -3.71
CA GLN A 38 12.16 -3.78 -3.02
C GLN A 38 13.31 -4.24 -3.91
N ALA A 39 14.52 -3.79 -3.61
CA ALA A 39 15.69 -4.07 -4.42
C ALA A 39 16.07 -5.56 -4.45
N ALA A 40 15.89 -6.27 -3.33
CA ALA A 40 16.27 -7.68 -3.21
C ALA A 40 15.52 -8.61 -4.18
N SER A 41 14.25 -8.35 -4.45
CA SER A 41 13.43 -9.11 -5.40
C SER A 41 13.22 -8.39 -6.74
N ASN A 42 13.80 -7.20 -6.91
CA ASN A 42 13.54 -6.33 -8.06
C ASN A 42 12.03 -6.18 -8.34
N SER A 43 11.29 -5.77 -7.31
CA SER A 43 9.84 -5.68 -7.37
C SER A 43 9.35 -4.34 -6.83
N LEU A 44 8.22 -3.86 -7.35
CA LEU A 44 7.42 -2.84 -6.67
C LEU A 44 6.50 -3.53 -5.66
N ILE A 45 6.36 -2.93 -4.50
CA ILE A 45 5.33 -3.29 -3.53
C ILE A 45 4.29 -2.18 -3.58
N ALA A 46 3.06 -2.52 -3.96
CA ALA A 46 1.95 -1.58 -3.96
C ALA A 46 1.15 -1.73 -2.66
N LEU A 47 0.85 -0.60 -2.05
CA LEU A 47 -0.12 -0.48 -0.98
C LEU A 47 -1.45 -0.04 -1.59
N THR A 48 -2.50 -0.79 -1.34
CA THR A 48 -3.85 -0.45 -1.78
C THR A 48 -4.78 -0.39 -0.60
N SER A 49 -5.80 0.44 -0.68
CA SER A 49 -6.79 0.56 0.36
C SER A 49 -8.21 0.55 -0.20
N PHE A 50 -9.13 0.09 0.63
CA PHE A 50 -10.56 0.15 0.40
C PHE A 50 -11.18 1.14 1.37
N GLU A 51 -11.95 2.06 0.83
CA GLU A 51 -12.83 2.93 1.61
C GLU A 51 -14.27 2.58 1.26
N GLY A 52 -15.00 2.00 2.21
CA GLY A 52 -16.43 1.83 2.09
C GLY A 52 -17.13 3.19 1.99
N THR A 53 -18.26 3.27 1.29
CA THR A 53 -19.09 4.48 1.20
C THR A 53 -20.27 4.40 2.16
N GLY A 54 -20.64 5.51 2.81
CA GLY A 54 -21.80 5.62 3.69
C GLY A 54 -21.63 4.98 5.06
N ALA A 55 -22.68 4.35 5.61
CA ALA A 55 -22.67 3.73 6.94
C ALA A 55 -21.70 2.53 7.06
N GLU A 56 -21.22 2.00 5.94
CA GLU A 56 -20.20 0.94 5.88
C GLU A 56 -18.77 1.47 6.01
N GLN A 57 -18.57 2.77 5.85
CA GLN A 57 -17.25 3.42 5.92
C GLN A 57 -16.49 3.15 7.23
N THR A 58 -17.19 2.93 8.32
CA THR A 58 -16.60 2.73 9.65
C THR A 58 -16.24 1.28 9.95
N ARG A 59 -16.65 0.32 9.11
CA ARG A 59 -16.53 -1.11 9.42
C ARG A 59 -15.57 -1.89 8.53
N GLN A 60 -15.10 -1.33 7.41
CA GLN A 60 -14.31 -2.08 6.42
C GLN A 60 -13.13 -1.31 5.83
N MET A 61 -12.50 -0.46 6.61
CA MET A 61 -11.21 0.07 6.18
C MET A 61 -10.16 -1.04 6.24
N ALA A 62 -9.63 -1.40 5.10
CA ALA A 62 -8.59 -2.40 4.98
C ALA A 62 -7.59 -2.00 3.92
N SER A 63 -6.35 -2.34 4.14
CA SER A 63 -5.29 -2.18 3.17
C SER A 63 -4.68 -3.53 2.82
N PHE A 64 -4.15 -3.63 1.62
CA PHE A 64 -3.53 -4.83 1.09
C PHE A 64 -2.21 -4.49 0.43
N LEU A 65 -1.30 -5.45 0.44
CA LEU A 65 -0.01 -5.36 -0.23
C LEU A 65 0.00 -6.25 -1.47
N TRP A 66 0.63 -5.77 -2.53
CA TRP A 66 0.76 -6.46 -3.80
C TRP A 66 2.21 -6.48 -4.23
N ILE A 67 2.66 -7.57 -4.81
CA ILE A 67 4.00 -7.71 -5.36
C ILE A 67 3.91 -7.64 -6.88
N LEU A 68 4.64 -6.67 -7.47
CA LEU A 68 4.74 -6.44 -8.90
C LEU A 68 6.20 -6.61 -9.33
N PRO A 69 6.61 -7.79 -9.79
CA PRO A 69 7.97 -7.99 -10.26
C PRO A 69 8.26 -7.09 -11.48
N MET A 70 9.37 -6.33 -11.44
CA MET A 70 9.70 -5.35 -12.49
C MET A 70 9.81 -5.98 -13.89
N HIS A 71 10.29 -7.22 -13.97
CA HIS A 71 10.42 -7.92 -15.25
C HIS A 71 9.07 -8.38 -15.86
N ARG A 72 7.98 -8.27 -15.10
CA ARG A 72 6.62 -8.63 -15.53
C ARG A 72 5.72 -7.43 -15.84
N LEU A 73 6.22 -6.22 -15.66
CA LEU A 73 5.43 -5.03 -15.96
C LEU A 73 5.06 -4.92 -17.46
N ASP A 74 5.87 -5.50 -18.35
CA ASP A 74 5.61 -5.50 -19.79
C ASP A 74 4.63 -6.62 -20.23
N ASP A 75 4.40 -7.62 -19.39
CA ASP A 75 3.65 -8.84 -19.73
C ASP A 75 2.15 -8.76 -19.41
N ASN A 76 1.65 -7.63 -18.89
CA ASN A 76 0.29 -7.48 -18.36
C ASN A 76 -0.10 -8.57 -17.32
N THR A 77 0.90 -9.11 -16.63
CA THR A 77 0.66 -10.13 -15.61
C THR A 77 -0.06 -9.53 -14.42
N THR A 78 -1.15 -10.14 -14.00
CA THR A 78 -1.88 -9.71 -12.80
C THR A 78 -0.99 -9.82 -11.56
N PRO A 79 -0.77 -8.75 -10.80
CA PRO A 79 -0.03 -8.80 -9.55
C PRO A 79 -0.68 -9.75 -8.56
N MET A 80 0.12 -10.32 -7.69
CA MET A 80 -0.39 -11.18 -6.63
C MET A 80 -0.44 -10.42 -5.30
N PRO A 81 -1.53 -10.52 -4.57
CA PRO A 81 -1.56 -10.00 -3.20
C PRO A 81 -0.58 -10.78 -2.31
N VAL A 82 -0.03 -10.11 -1.32
CA VAL A 82 0.70 -10.77 -0.24
C VAL A 82 -0.29 -11.61 0.55
N MET A 83 0.06 -12.87 0.78
CA MET A 83 -0.83 -13.82 1.44
C MET A 83 -0.38 -14.06 2.88
N ALA A 84 -1.35 -14.28 3.76
CA ALA A 84 -1.16 -14.80 5.12
C ALA A 84 -2.17 -15.92 5.36
N ASP A 85 -1.70 -17.06 5.80
CA ASP A 85 -2.53 -18.23 6.11
C ASP A 85 -3.51 -18.65 5.00
N GLY A 86 -3.09 -18.45 3.74
CA GLY A 86 -3.86 -18.83 2.54
C GLY A 86 -4.83 -17.77 2.03
N GLU A 87 -4.96 -16.65 2.73
CA GLU A 87 -5.83 -15.52 2.36
C GLU A 87 -4.99 -14.25 2.09
N PRO A 88 -5.49 -13.29 1.31
CA PRO A 88 -4.85 -11.99 1.17
C PRO A 88 -4.62 -11.34 2.53
N LEU A 89 -3.36 -10.94 2.80
CA LEU A 89 -3.01 -10.27 4.04
C LEU A 89 -3.79 -8.96 4.16
N GLN A 90 -4.77 -8.96 5.03
CA GLN A 90 -5.55 -7.78 5.37
C GLN A 90 -4.85 -7.00 6.48
N ILE A 91 -4.51 -5.75 6.19
CA ILE A 91 -3.94 -4.83 7.15
C ILE A 91 -5.10 -3.94 7.63
N PRO A 92 -5.41 -3.92 8.94
CA PRO A 92 -6.44 -3.04 9.45
C PRO A 92 -6.06 -1.58 9.18
N TYR A 93 -7.07 -0.76 8.93
CA TYR A 93 -6.96 0.68 8.62
C TYR A 93 -6.54 1.03 7.20
N LYS A 94 -6.71 2.30 6.88
CA LYS A 94 -6.31 2.90 5.62
C LYS A 94 -4.80 3.20 5.64
N GLY A 95 -4.04 2.44 4.88
CA GLY A 95 -2.63 2.72 4.65
C GLY A 95 -2.47 3.85 3.63
N GLU A 96 -1.66 4.86 3.95
CA GLU A 96 -1.42 6.02 3.12
C GLU A 96 0.04 6.12 2.65
N GLY A 97 0.96 5.53 3.40
CA GLY A 97 2.37 5.53 3.05
C GLY A 97 3.04 4.20 3.32
N ILE A 98 4.00 3.83 2.47
CA ILE A 98 4.73 2.57 2.58
C ILE A 98 6.23 2.79 2.36
N ILE A 99 7.05 2.14 3.16
CA ILE A 99 8.50 2.11 2.95
C ILE A 99 9.09 0.77 3.36
N MET A 100 10.10 0.32 2.62
CA MET A 100 10.95 -0.80 3.03
C MET A 100 11.94 -0.31 4.08
N LEU A 101 11.93 -0.91 5.29
CA LEU A 101 12.95 -0.67 6.31
C LEU A 101 14.21 -1.52 6.06
N ASP A 102 13.99 -2.73 5.55
CA ASP A 102 15.02 -3.65 5.09
C ASP A 102 14.45 -4.57 4.00
N ASN A 103 15.19 -5.59 3.58
CA ASN A 103 14.77 -6.50 2.50
C ASN A 103 13.48 -7.29 2.78
N ARG A 104 12.99 -7.32 4.01
CA ARG A 104 11.83 -8.12 4.42
C ARG A 104 10.86 -7.37 5.32
N THR A 105 11.21 -6.20 5.77
CA THR A 105 10.40 -5.43 6.73
C THR A 105 9.80 -4.22 6.04
N ILE A 106 8.48 -4.14 6.06
CA ILE A 106 7.69 -3.06 5.51
C ILE A 106 7.12 -2.24 6.66
N PHE A 107 7.26 -0.93 6.60
CA PHE A 107 6.58 0.01 7.47
C PHE A 107 5.44 0.64 6.68
N ILE A 108 4.25 0.69 7.28
CA ILE A 108 3.04 1.28 6.70
C ILE A 108 2.52 2.33 7.66
N LEU A 109 2.37 3.55 7.16
CA LEU A 109 1.74 4.64 7.89
C LEU A 109 0.25 4.66 7.56
N HIS A 110 -0.59 4.81 8.59
CA HIS A 110 -2.03 4.91 8.44
C HIS A 110 -2.49 6.35 8.66
N ASP A 111 -3.33 6.84 7.76
CA ASP A 111 -4.07 8.07 7.98
C ASP A 111 -5.46 7.72 8.52
N GLU A 112 -5.73 8.18 9.70
CA GLU A 112 -7.02 8.02 10.36
C GLU A 112 -7.62 9.38 10.70
N ASP A 113 -7.61 10.30 9.74
CA ASP A 113 -8.24 11.60 9.89
C ASP A 113 -8.32 12.05 11.35
N ARG A 114 -7.67 12.96 11.85
CA ARG A 114 -7.65 13.64 13.18
C ARG A 114 -8.67 13.21 14.26
N LYS A 115 -9.40 12.11 14.02
CA LYS A 115 -10.39 11.57 14.99
C LYS A 115 -9.68 10.70 16.02
N GLU A 116 -10.20 10.67 17.22
CA GLU A 116 -9.87 9.62 18.17
C GLU A 116 -10.35 8.32 17.56
N SER A 117 -9.43 7.44 17.20
CA SER A 117 -9.75 6.12 16.69
C SER A 117 -9.34 5.06 17.69
N TYR A 118 -10.13 4.04 17.75
CA TYR A 118 -9.85 2.86 18.55
C TYR A 118 -9.26 1.79 17.65
N VAL A 119 -8.05 1.38 17.96
CA VAL A 119 -7.41 0.24 17.31
C VAL A 119 -7.76 -1.00 18.10
N ASP A 120 -8.59 -1.84 17.55
CA ASP A 120 -8.87 -3.17 18.10
C ASP A 120 -7.82 -4.15 17.58
N LEU A 121 -6.92 -4.56 18.46
CA LEU A 121 -5.90 -5.59 18.16
C LEU A 121 -6.29 -6.94 18.79
N GLY A 122 -7.58 -7.22 18.87
CA GLY A 122 -8.13 -8.39 19.53
C GLY A 122 -8.24 -8.18 21.04
N ASP A 123 -7.14 -8.35 21.77
CA ASP A 123 -7.13 -8.21 23.24
C ASP A 123 -6.79 -6.79 23.74
N GLN A 124 -6.43 -5.88 22.82
CA GLN A 124 -5.98 -4.54 23.18
C GLN A 124 -6.67 -3.47 22.34
N THR A 125 -7.37 -2.59 23.03
CA THR A 125 -7.88 -1.35 22.42
C THR A 125 -6.88 -0.24 22.65
N ILE A 126 -6.29 0.29 21.58
CA ILE A 126 -5.41 1.46 21.64
C ILE A 126 -6.21 2.69 21.23
N THR A 127 -6.22 3.71 22.08
CA THR A 127 -6.83 5.00 21.76
C THR A 127 -5.76 5.93 21.18
N LYS A 128 -5.92 6.32 19.93
CA LYS A 128 -5.05 7.30 19.27
C LYS A 128 -5.50 8.71 19.65
N LYS A 129 -4.57 9.55 20.07
CA LYS A 129 -4.80 10.99 20.22
C LYS A 129 -4.73 11.70 18.86
N PRO A 130 -5.34 12.89 18.70
CA PRO A 130 -5.37 13.60 17.40
C PRO A 130 -3.98 13.91 16.80
N ASN A 131 -2.93 13.96 17.59
CA ASN A 131 -1.55 14.25 17.17
C ASN A 131 -0.67 12.99 17.06
N GLN A 132 -1.26 11.80 17.13
CA GLN A 132 -0.56 10.54 16.99
C GLN A 132 -0.89 9.90 15.64
N ALA A 133 0.08 9.29 15.02
CA ALA A 133 -0.09 8.44 13.83
C ALA A 133 -0.07 6.97 14.24
N VAL A 134 -0.87 6.16 13.59
CA VAL A 134 -0.83 4.70 13.70
C VAL A 134 0.06 4.16 12.58
N PHE A 135 0.81 3.12 12.87
CA PHE A 135 1.61 2.43 11.87
C PHE A 135 1.55 0.90 12.05
N SER A 136 1.80 0.19 10.98
CA SER A 136 1.97 -1.26 10.98
C SER A 136 3.37 -1.64 10.52
N ILE A 137 3.87 -2.76 11.06
CA ILE A 137 5.10 -3.40 10.58
C ILE A 137 4.74 -4.79 10.05
N VAL A 138 5.02 -5.00 8.77
CA VAL A 138 4.82 -6.29 8.11
C VAL A 138 6.17 -6.92 7.81
N LYS A 139 6.34 -8.19 8.21
CA LYS A 139 7.54 -8.97 7.89
C LYS A 139 7.20 -10.01 6.81
N LEU A 140 7.84 -9.86 5.64
CA LEU A 140 7.78 -10.84 4.57
C LEU A 140 8.63 -12.07 4.95
N ARG A 141 8.14 -13.26 4.70
CA ARG A 141 8.85 -14.53 4.95
C ARG A 141 9.56 -15.04 3.71
#